data_d8493983c2423956ee65208d734ec512
#
_entry.id   d8493983c2423956ee65208d734ec512
#
_cell.length_a   1.000
_cell.length_b   1.000
_cell.length_c   1.000
_cell.angle_alpha   90.00
_cell.angle_beta   90.00
_cell.angle_gamma   90.00
#
_symmetry.space_group_name_H-M   'P 1'
#
loop_
_entity.id
_entity.type
_entity.pdbx_description
1 polymer ?
#
loop_
_entity_poly.entity_id
_entity_poly.type
_entity_poly.pdbx_seq_one_letter_code
_entity_poly.pdbx_strand_id
1 'polypeptide(L)'
;MKSLSMTDEVGQADGADKLHVVHHPDYVAPGAAGSGFAFDKYGLVMEALADSAVPHIIHTPDPMPVGWIEAIHDPAYVAEVLTCAVPPVKERRIGFPIVQRTARRAQLAPGGTWLAAKLALEHGYAANMAGGSHHALGDTGAGYCVFNDLAITANRLVAEGDAARVMIIDLDVHQGDGTAALLAGRPDIFTFSIHAEKNFPARKARSSFDLGLPDATGDEAYLAALAETLPRAIDDFAPDFILYQAGVDPHVEDRLGRLALSDGGLAARDAFVMRMARGRALPIASALGGGYGADRMAVARRHVATILALHRAFVAAPGPA
;
A
#
# COMPACT_ATOMS: atom_id res chain seq x y z
N MET A 1 -2.98 -43.75 47.45
CA MET A 1 -3.91 -43.08 46.54
C MET A 1 -3.43 -41.62 46.42
N LYS A 2 -2.70 -41.28 45.36
CA LYS A 2 -2.31 -39.93 45.03
C LYS A 2 -3.08 -39.52 43.79
N SER A 3 -3.93 -38.48 43.90
CA SER A 3 -4.67 -37.85 42.85
C SER A 3 -3.71 -37.09 41.93
N LEU A 4 -3.66 -37.47 40.65
CA LEU A 4 -3.05 -36.66 39.62
C LEU A 4 -4.06 -35.61 39.19
N SER A 5 -3.73 -34.33 39.43
CA SER A 5 -4.41 -33.20 38.81
C SER A 5 -3.91 -33.07 37.37
N MET A 6 -4.79 -33.32 36.40
CA MET A 6 -4.60 -32.90 35.03
C MET A 6 -4.75 -31.38 34.98
N THR A 7 -3.67 -30.65 34.81
CA THR A 7 -3.70 -29.26 34.36
C THR A 7 -3.92 -29.27 32.86
N ASP A 8 -5.07 -28.78 32.43
CA ASP A 8 -5.35 -28.48 31.05
C ASP A 8 -4.34 -27.41 30.57
N GLU A 9 -3.36 -27.83 29.78
CA GLU A 9 -2.60 -26.94 28.92
C GLU A 9 -3.52 -26.45 27.81
N VAL A 10 -4.15 -25.29 28.05
CA VAL A 10 -4.71 -24.48 26.94
C VAL A 10 -3.52 -24.04 26.10
N GLY A 11 -3.29 -24.72 24.99
CA GLY A 11 -2.28 -24.37 24.01
C GLY A 11 -2.45 -22.90 23.63
N GLN A 12 -1.43 -22.10 23.92
CA GLN A 12 -1.25 -20.80 23.31
C GLN A 12 -1.17 -21.02 21.81
N ALA A 13 -2.24 -20.62 21.08
CA ALA A 13 -2.17 -20.48 19.64
C ALA A 13 -1.03 -19.49 19.33
N ASP A 14 -0.01 -19.95 18.64
CA ASP A 14 1.16 -19.18 18.26
C ASP A 14 0.72 -17.91 17.52
N GLY A 15 1.43 -16.80 17.75
CA GLY A 15 1.13 -15.48 17.21
C GLY A 15 1.12 -15.36 15.68
N ALA A 16 1.36 -16.46 14.95
CA ALA A 16 1.34 -16.57 13.49
C ALA A 16 -0.03 -16.28 12.83
N ASP A 17 -1.14 -16.39 13.60
CA ASP A 17 -2.51 -16.21 13.07
C ASP A 17 -3.05 -14.79 13.23
N LYS A 18 -2.31 -13.87 13.84
CA LYS A 18 -2.76 -12.49 14.05
C LYS A 18 -2.35 -11.59 12.90
N LEU A 19 -3.29 -10.76 12.45
CA LEU A 19 -3.00 -9.73 11.45
C LEU A 19 -2.21 -8.58 12.10
N HIS A 20 -1.03 -8.27 11.56
CA HIS A 20 -0.22 -7.12 11.96
C HIS A 20 -0.61 -5.90 11.13
N VAL A 21 -1.09 -4.83 11.77
CA VAL A 21 -1.44 -3.57 11.11
C VAL A 21 -0.67 -2.40 11.71
N VAL A 22 -0.29 -1.46 10.88
CA VAL A 22 0.39 -0.23 11.30
C VAL A 22 -0.56 0.95 11.17
N HIS A 23 -0.81 1.65 12.27
CA HIS A 23 -1.70 2.81 12.30
C HIS A 23 -1.18 3.89 13.25
N HIS A 24 -1.40 5.15 12.88
CA HIS A 24 -1.14 6.32 13.72
C HIS A 24 -2.36 7.23 13.71
N PRO A 25 -2.80 7.81 14.87
CA PRO A 25 -3.95 8.73 14.92
C PRO A 25 -3.80 9.94 13.99
N ASP A 26 -2.57 10.43 13.78
CA ASP A 26 -2.28 11.55 12.87
C ASP A 26 -2.37 11.18 11.37
N TYR A 27 -2.71 9.95 11.01
CA TYR A 27 -3.13 9.62 9.64
C TYR A 27 -4.45 10.30 9.29
N VAL A 28 -5.31 10.49 10.30
CA VAL A 28 -6.55 11.25 10.17
C VAL A 28 -6.22 12.74 10.29
N ALA A 29 -6.47 13.49 9.25
CA ALA A 29 -6.40 14.95 9.28
C ALA A 29 -7.78 15.53 9.00
N PRO A 30 -8.19 16.63 9.63
CA PRO A 30 -9.42 17.30 9.22
C PRO A 30 -9.25 17.79 7.78
N GLY A 31 -10.26 17.51 6.94
CA GLY A 31 -10.24 17.95 5.56
C GLY A 31 -10.16 19.48 5.48
N ALA A 32 -9.30 19.99 4.59
CA ALA A 32 -9.37 21.38 4.19
C ALA A 32 -10.72 21.62 3.48
N ALA A 33 -11.42 22.68 3.81
CA ALA A 33 -12.65 23.05 3.13
C ALA A 33 -12.38 23.11 1.60
N GLY A 34 -13.16 22.37 0.82
CA GLY A 34 -12.99 22.32 -0.64
C GLY A 34 -12.00 21.28 -1.17
N SER A 35 -11.31 20.50 -0.31
CA SER A 35 -10.50 19.38 -0.75
C SER A 35 -11.36 18.18 -1.19
N GLY A 36 -11.06 17.59 -2.35
CA GLY A 36 -11.66 16.32 -2.78
C GLY A 36 -11.14 15.09 -2.04
N PHE A 37 -10.11 15.25 -1.21
CA PHE A 37 -9.48 14.15 -0.47
C PHE A 37 -10.17 13.90 0.87
N ALA A 38 -10.55 12.66 1.11
CA ALA A 38 -11.24 12.22 2.32
C ALA A 38 -10.23 11.87 3.42
N PHE A 39 -9.77 12.85 4.19
CA PHE A 39 -8.79 12.66 5.27
C PHE A 39 -9.30 11.80 6.44
N ASP A 40 -10.60 11.67 6.62
CA ASP A 40 -11.24 10.82 7.62
C ASP A 40 -11.26 9.33 7.23
N LYS A 41 -10.97 9.00 5.95
CA LYS A 41 -10.90 7.63 5.44
C LYS A 41 -10.14 6.69 6.38
N TYR A 42 -9.02 7.14 6.90
CA TYR A 42 -8.14 6.30 7.73
C TYR A 42 -8.73 5.96 9.10
N GLY A 43 -9.55 6.85 9.67
CA GLY A 43 -10.34 6.56 10.88
C GLY A 43 -11.44 5.54 10.59
N LEU A 44 -12.19 5.74 9.50
CA LEU A 44 -13.25 4.83 9.06
C LEU A 44 -12.71 3.42 8.74
N VAL A 45 -11.49 3.32 8.21
CA VAL A 45 -10.83 2.03 7.97
C VAL A 45 -10.55 1.31 9.30
N MET A 46 -10.12 2.02 10.34
CA MET A 46 -9.92 1.43 11.67
C MET A 46 -11.24 1.02 12.33
N GLU A 47 -12.31 1.80 12.17
CA GLU A 47 -13.67 1.42 12.60
C GLU A 47 -14.13 0.14 11.89
N ALA A 48 -14.01 0.08 10.57
CA ALA A 48 -14.39 -1.09 9.80
C ALA A 48 -13.52 -2.33 10.13
N LEU A 49 -12.24 -2.14 10.48
CA LEU A 49 -11.38 -3.23 10.94
C LEU A 49 -11.84 -3.77 12.30
N ALA A 50 -12.18 -2.90 13.24
CA ALA A 50 -12.71 -3.31 14.55
C ALA A 50 -14.01 -4.11 14.40
N ASP A 51 -14.90 -3.70 13.49
CA ASP A 51 -16.15 -4.41 13.18
C ASP A 51 -15.91 -5.81 12.56
N SER A 52 -14.75 -6.06 11.97
CA SER A 52 -14.43 -7.33 11.30
C SER A 52 -14.25 -8.52 12.23
N ALA A 53 -14.06 -8.27 13.54
CA ALA A 53 -13.75 -9.25 14.58
C ALA A 53 -12.50 -10.13 14.29
N VAL A 54 -11.66 -9.78 13.31
CA VAL A 54 -10.42 -10.50 13.03
C VAL A 54 -9.36 -10.12 14.07
N PRO A 55 -8.71 -11.10 14.74
CA PRO A 55 -7.64 -10.82 15.69
C PRO A 55 -6.48 -10.07 15.01
N HIS A 56 -6.13 -8.90 15.53
CA HIS A 56 -5.06 -8.08 14.97
C HIS A 56 -4.24 -7.39 16.06
N ILE A 57 -3.02 -7.01 15.69
CA ILE A 57 -2.10 -6.25 16.52
C ILE A 57 -1.84 -4.92 15.82
N ILE A 58 -2.09 -3.81 16.53
CA ILE A 58 -1.83 -2.46 16.03
C ILE A 58 -0.45 -2.02 16.48
N HIS A 59 0.38 -1.64 15.49
CA HIS A 59 1.70 -1.05 15.70
C HIS A 59 1.66 0.43 15.34
N THR A 60 2.33 1.26 16.13
CA THR A 60 2.38 2.71 15.90
C THR A 60 3.73 3.10 15.28
N PRO A 61 3.75 3.73 14.10
CA PRO A 61 4.99 4.11 13.46
C PRO A 61 5.53 5.42 14.01
N ASP A 62 6.85 5.57 13.95
CA ASP A 62 7.51 6.86 14.06
C ASP A 62 7.47 7.62 12.72
N PRO A 63 7.60 8.97 12.73
CA PRO A 63 7.81 9.74 11.52
C PRO A 63 9.08 9.28 10.80
N MET A 64 9.00 9.14 9.47
CA MET A 64 10.17 8.80 8.67
C MET A 64 11.29 9.82 8.88
N PRO A 65 12.53 9.39 9.16
CA PRO A 65 13.68 10.29 9.25
C PRO A 65 13.86 11.11 7.98
N VAL A 66 14.12 12.40 8.14
CA VAL A 66 14.21 13.37 7.02
C VAL A 66 15.23 12.93 5.96
N GLY A 67 16.42 12.51 6.36
CA GLY A 67 17.45 12.05 5.42
C GLY A 67 17.05 10.79 4.61
N TRP A 68 16.05 10.01 5.07
CA TRP A 68 15.53 8.88 4.31
C TRP A 68 14.50 9.31 3.26
N ILE A 69 13.76 10.38 3.55
CA ILE A 69 12.88 11.02 2.56
C ILE A 69 13.73 11.72 1.49
N GLU A 70 14.76 12.43 1.89
CA GLU A 70 15.72 13.14 1.01
C GLU A 70 16.57 12.21 0.13
N ALA A 71 16.69 10.94 0.51
CA ALA A 71 17.34 9.93 -0.36
C ALA A 71 16.51 9.62 -1.63
N ILE A 72 15.23 10.00 -1.67
CA ILE A 72 14.30 9.76 -2.78
C ILE A 72 13.74 11.08 -3.35
N HIS A 73 13.46 12.05 -2.49
CA HIS A 73 12.89 13.34 -2.86
C HIS A 73 13.94 14.45 -2.78
N ASP A 74 13.76 15.48 -3.60
CA ASP A 74 14.60 16.68 -3.56
C ASP A 74 14.57 17.32 -2.16
N PRO A 75 15.73 17.57 -1.53
CA PRO A 75 15.80 18.17 -0.20
C PRO A 75 15.07 19.52 -0.08
N ALA A 76 15.04 20.32 -1.15
CA ALA A 76 14.31 21.59 -1.14
C ALA A 76 12.79 21.34 -1.06
N TYR A 77 12.27 20.35 -1.79
CA TYR A 77 10.86 19.97 -1.70
C TYR A 77 10.52 19.36 -0.33
N VAL A 78 11.40 18.55 0.22
CA VAL A 78 11.21 18.00 1.59
C VAL A 78 11.13 19.13 2.60
N ALA A 79 12.03 20.13 2.53
CA ALA A 79 11.99 21.31 3.39
C ALA A 79 10.71 22.14 3.19
N GLU A 80 10.25 22.37 1.95
CA GLU A 80 8.98 23.05 1.66
C GLU A 80 7.80 22.37 2.38
N VAL A 81 7.72 21.04 2.33
CA VAL A 81 6.65 20.28 2.99
C VAL A 81 6.73 20.38 4.51
N LEU A 82 7.91 20.11 5.08
CA LEU A 82 8.08 20.04 6.54
C LEU A 82 7.94 21.41 7.22
N THR A 83 8.24 22.50 6.50
CA THR A 83 8.06 23.87 6.99
C THR A 83 6.72 24.49 6.59
N CYS A 84 5.84 23.74 5.91
CA CYS A 84 4.57 24.23 5.38
C CYS A 84 4.72 25.43 4.43
N ALA A 85 5.79 25.45 3.65
CA ALA A 85 6.14 26.52 2.69
C ALA A 85 6.02 26.03 1.23
N VAL A 86 5.16 25.03 0.98
CA VAL A 86 4.95 24.49 -0.38
C VAL A 86 4.31 25.57 -1.27
N PRO A 87 4.87 25.86 -2.46
CA PRO A 87 4.30 26.83 -3.38
C PRO A 87 2.87 26.44 -3.82
N PRO A 88 1.94 27.41 -4.01
CA PRO A 88 0.56 27.15 -4.39
C PRO A 88 0.39 26.32 -5.68
N VAL A 89 1.34 26.36 -6.59
CA VAL A 89 1.33 25.56 -7.83
C VAL A 89 1.53 24.08 -7.51
N LYS A 90 2.41 23.75 -6.57
CA LYS A 90 2.62 22.35 -6.11
C LYS A 90 1.43 21.86 -5.27
N GLU A 91 0.86 22.70 -4.38
CA GLU A 91 -0.34 22.36 -3.61
C GLU A 91 -1.55 22.04 -4.52
N ARG A 92 -1.75 22.81 -5.59
CA ARG A 92 -2.80 22.50 -6.59
C ARG A 92 -2.56 21.16 -7.26
N ARG A 93 -1.31 20.77 -7.50
CA ARG A 93 -0.95 19.49 -8.08
C ARG A 93 -1.15 18.33 -7.09
N ILE A 94 -0.84 18.56 -5.82
CA ILE A 94 -1.14 17.64 -4.71
C ILE A 94 -2.64 17.49 -4.53
N GLY A 95 -3.42 18.57 -4.64
CA GLY A 95 -4.88 18.56 -4.50
C GLY A 95 -5.38 19.02 -3.13
N PHE A 96 -4.49 19.45 -2.24
CA PHE A 96 -4.80 20.06 -0.94
C PHE A 96 -3.63 20.89 -0.41
N PRO A 97 -3.87 21.85 0.51
CA PRO A 97 -2.82 22.65 1.11
C PRO A 97 -1.97 21.84 2.08
N ILE A 98 -0.68 22.18 2.13
CA ILE A 98 0.26 21.62 3.10
C ILE A 98 0.29 22.51 4.34
N VAL A 99 -0.37 22.02 5.37
CA VAL A 99 -0.39 22.62 6.72
C VAL A 99 0.27 21.63 7.70
N GLN A 100 0.56 22.05 8.93
CA GLN A 100 1.28 21.24 9.91
C GLN A 100 0.74 19.80 10.04
N ARG A 101 -0.58 19.60 10.03
CA ARG A 101 -1.18 18.25 10.12
C ARG A 101 -0.96 17.41 8.87
N THR A 102 -1.09 18.00 7.68
CA THR A 102 -0.85 17.27 6.42
C THR A 102 0.64 17.01 6.21
N ALA A 103 1.53 17.93 6.61
CA ALA A 103 2.98 17.70 6.64
C ALA A 103 3.36 16.57 7.60
N ARG A 104 2.80 16.57 8.83
CA ARG A 104 3.00 15.50 9.81
C ARG A 104 2.54 14.14 9.25
N ARG A 105 1.34 14.09 8.68
CA ARG A 105 0.83 12.87 8.04
C ARG A 105 1.72 12.41 6.88
N ALA A 106 2.22 13.35 6.07
CA ALA A 106 3.11 13.04 4.93
C ALA A 106 4.43 12.40 5.38
N GLN A 107 4.91 12.73 6.58
CA GLN A 107 6.11 12.12 7.17
C GLN A 107 5.80 10.78 7.87
N LEU A 108 4.61 10.64 8.45
CA LEU A 108 4.20 9.41 9.16
C LEU A 108 3.85 8.27 8.20
N ALA A 109 3.22 8.56 7.06
CA ALA A 109 2.81 7.51 6.13
C ALA A 109 3.99 6.65 5.61
N PRO A 110 5.13 7.23 5.19
CA PRO A 110 6.32 6.44 4.86
C PRO A 110 6.88 5.67 6.05
N GLY A 111 6.87 6.26 7.27
CA GLY A 111 7.25 5.56 8.50
C GLY A 111 6.41 4.30 8.74
N GLY A 112 5.10 4.41 8.46
CA GLY A 112 4.19 3.28 8.56
C GLY A 112 4.41 2.21 7.52
N THR A 113 4.66 2.58 6.26
CA THR A 113 4.95 1.59 5.20
C THR A 113 6.28 0.87 5.47
N TRP A 114 7.30 1.60 5.97
CA TRP A 114 8.56 0.99 6.37
C TRP A 114 8.39 0.06 7.59
N LEU A 115 7.64 0.47 8.63
CA LEU A 115 7.36 -0.40 9.78
C LEU A 115 6.57 -1.65 9.37
N ALA A 116 5.58 -1.52 8.47
CA ALA A 116 4.87 -2.67 7.92
C ALA A 116 5.81 -3.61 7.17
N ALA A 117 6.79 -3.08 6.43
CA ALA A 117 7.80 -3.90 5.77
C ALA A 117 8.69 -4.66 6.78
N LYS A 118 9.14 -4.02 7.86
CA LYS A 118 9.91 -4.68 8.92
C LYS A 118 9.11 -5.80 9.60
N LEU A 119 7.83 -5.54 9.90
CA LEU A 119 6.92 -6.56 10.45
C LEU A 119 6.67 -7.71 9.47
N ALA A 120 6.58 -7.42 8.17
CA ALA A 120 6.42 -8.45 7.16
C ALA A 120 7.65 -9.36 7.03
N LEU A 121 8.86 -8.82 7.20
CA LEU A 121 10.08 -9.63 7.29
C LEU A 121 10.06 -10.60 8.48
N GLU A 122 9.45 -10.20 9.59
CA GLU A 122 9.36 -11.02 10.81
C GLU A 122 8.19 -12.00 10.77
N HIS A 123 7.02 -11.55 10.27
CA HIS A 123 5.76 -12.28 10.38
C HIS A 123 5.21 -12.77 9.03
N GLY A 124 5.86 -12.44 7.91
CA GLY A 124 5.47 -12.80 6.55
C GLY A 124 4.48 -11.85 5.90
N TYR A 125 3.54 -11.24 6.65
CA TYR A 125 2.60 -10.23 6.17
C TYR A 125 2.30 -9.16 7.21
N ALA A 126 2.27 -7.91 6.77
CA ALA A 126 1.74 -6.78 7.55
C ALA A 126 1.15 -5.70 6.62
N ALA A 127 0.23 -4.88 7.15
CA ALA A 127 -0.45 -3.83 6.40
C ALA A 127 -0.27 -2.46 7.05
N ASN A 128 0.14 -1.45 6.27
CA ASN A 128 0.01 -0.06 6.68
C ASN A 128 -1.41 0.44 6.41
N MET A 129 -2.09 0.94 7.45
CA MET A 129 -3.46 1.48 7.37
C MET A 129 -3.49 2.89 6.76
N ALA A 130 -2.46 3.24 5.98
CA ALA A 130 -2.29 4.44 5.16
C ALA A 130 -1.32 4.13 4.01
N GLY A 131 -0.69 5.15 3.43
CA GLY A 131 0.33 4.97 2.40
C GLY A 131 -0.24 4.73 1.01
N GLY A 132 0.65 4.27 0.12
CA GLY A 132 0.33 4.12 -1.29
C GLY A 132 0.42 5.42 -2.08
N SER A 133 1.34 6.31 -1.69
CA SER A 133 1.50 7.65 -2.28
C SER A 133 2.31 7.62 -3.58
N HIS A 134 1.88 6.82 -4.53
CA HIS A 134 2.60 6.42 -5.74
C HIS A 134 2.75 7.51 -6.81
N HIS A 135 2.03 8.65 -6.70
CA HIS A 135 2.14 9.78 -7.64
C HIS A 135 3.15 10.85 -7.25
N ALA A 136 3.70 10.82 -6.02
CA ALA A 136 4.68 11.80 -5.60
C ALA A 136 5.99 11.63 -6.38
N LEU A 137 6.45 12.72 -6.99
CA LEU A 137 7.67 12.83 -7.77
C LEU A 137 8.82 13.37 -6.90
N GLY A 138 10.03 13.49 -7.45
CA GLY A 138 11.21 13.94 -6.73
C GLY A 138 11.06 15.34 -6.12
N ASP A 139 10.56 16.28 -6.89
CA ASP A 139 10.50 17.70 -6.54
C ASP A 139 9.10 18.24 -6.24
N THR A 140 8.07 17.38 -6.29
CA THR A 140 6.67 17.78 -6.10
C THR A 140 5.76 16.59 -5.80
N GLY A 141 4.71 16.82 -5.03
CA GLY A 141 3.59 15.88 -4.93
C GLY A 141 2.61 16.02 -6.09
N ALA A 142 1.72 15.04 -6.25
CA ALA A 142 0.63 15.01 -7.21
C ALA A 142 -0.45 14.02 -6.77
N GLY A 143 -1.70 14.16 -7.25
CA GLY A 143 -2.74 13.13 -7.07
C GLY A 143 -2.96 12.70 -5.62
N TYR A 144 -3.03 13.66 -4.71
CA TYR A 144 -3.13 13.46 -3.25
C TYR A 144 -1.91 12.83 -2.56
N CYS A 145 -0.82 12.62 -3.28
CA CYS A 145 0.44 12.08 -2.78
C CYS A 145 1.43 13.22 -2.49
N VAL A 146 2.08 13.18 -1.33
CA VAL A 146 3.08 14.18 -0.92
C VAL A 146 4.47 13.58 -1.00
N PHE A 147 4.77 12.52 -0.25
CA PHE A 147 6.00 11.74 -0.35
C PHE A 147 5.66 10.30 -0.78
N ASN A 148 6.51 9.72 -1.60
CA ASN A 148 6.31 8.36 -2.12
C ASN A 148 6.81 7.32 -1.12
N ASP A 149 5.93 6.86 -0.27
CA ASP A 149 6.22 5.91 0.80
C ASP A 149 6.73 4.55 0.28
N LEU A 150 6.25 4.10 -0.87
CA LEU A 150 6.69 2.85 -1.50
C LEU A 150 8.14 2.97 -1.99
N ALA A 151 8.48 4.05 -2.69
CA ALA A 151 9.85 4.29 -3.16
C ALA A 151 10.83 4.48 -2.01
N ILE A 152 10.44 5.24 -0.97
CA ILE A 152 11.26 5.44 0.24
C ILE A 152 11.50 4.10 0.93
N THR A 153 10.45 3.29 1.14
CA THR A 153 10.56 1.99 1.80
C THR A 153 11.42 1.01 1.01
N ALA A 154 11.20 0.90 -0.32
CA ALA A 154 12.01 0.03 -1.17
C ALA A 154 13.49 0.40 -1.11
N ASN A 155 13.80 1.70 -1.22
CA ASN A 155 15.18 2.20 -1.11
C ASN A 155 15.80 1.87 0.26
N ARG A 156 15.02 1.98 1.35
CA ARG A 156 15.51 1.67 2.71
C ARG A 156 15.78 0.19 2.91
N LEU A 157 14.89 -0.68 2.48
CA LEU A 157 15.09 -2.14 2.58
C LEU A 157 16.40 -2.57 1.92
N VAL A 158 16.69 -2.04 0.74
CA VAL A 158 17.95 -2.31 0.04
C VAL A 158 19.13 -1.69 0.78
N ALA A 159 19.03 -0.43 1.21
CA ALA A 159 20.13 0.28 1.87
C ALA A 159 20.48 -0.32 3.25
N GLU A 160 19.52 -0.92 3.95
CA GLU A 160 19.73 -1.61 5.23
C GLU A 160 20.21 -3.06 5.05
N GLY A 161 20.14 -3.61 3.83
CA GLY A 161 20.46 -4.99 3.53
C GLY A 161 19.38 -5.99 3.97
N ASP A 162 18.17 -5.51 4.25
CA ASP A 162 17.01 -6.34 4.60
C ASP A 162 16.48 -7.11 3.38
N ALA A 163 16.64 -6.56 2.19
CA ALA A 163 16.35 -7.20 0.91
C ALA A 163 17.37 -6.77 -0.14
N ALA A 164 17.87 -7.69 -0.95
CA ALA A 164 18.73 -7.37 -2.08
C ALA A 164 17.92 -6.89 -3.29
N ARG A 165 16.65 -7.37 -3.42
CA ARG A 165 15.78 -7.11 -4.56
C ARG A 165 14.34 -6.90 -4.08
N VAL A 166 13.80 -5.71 -4.31
CA VAL A 166 12.44 -5.34 -3.89
C VAL A 166 11.53 -5.21 -5.11
N MET A 167 10.37 -5.87 -5.09
CA MET A 167 9.33 -5.70 -6.10
C MET A 167 8.18 -4.87 -5.55
N ILE A 168 7.84 -3.78 -6.24
CA ILE A 168 6.63 -2.99 -5.96
C ILE A 168 5.55 -3.45 -6.93
N ILE A 169 4.49 -4.05 -6.42
CA ILE A 169 3.30 -4.44 -7.18
C ILE A 169 2.25 -3.35 -6.95
N ASP A 170 1.93 -2.59 -7.98
CA ASP A 170 0.95 -1.51 -7.97
C ASP A 170 -0.29 -1.93 -8.77
N LEU A 171 -1.38 -2.19 -8.06
CA LEU A 171 -2.68 -2.56 -8.63
C LEU A 171 -3.77 -1.52 -8.33
N ASP A 172 -3.38 -0.29 -8.00
CA ASP A 172 -4.25 0.90 -8.02
C ASP A 172 -4.76 1.14 -9.45
N VAL A 173 -5.93 1.77 -9.59
CA VAL A 173 -6.48 2.06 -10.91
C VAL A 173 -5.63 3.05 -11.71
N HIS A 174 -4.84 3.86 -10.99
CA HIS A 174 -3.91 4.84 -11.57
C HIS A 174 -2.52 4.22 -11.72
N GLN A 175 -1.79 4.59 -12.77
CA GLN A 175 -0.37 4.23 -12.83
C GLN A 175 0.41 4.98 -11.75
N GLY A 176 1.27 4.28 -11.01
CA GLY A 176 2.20 4.88 -10.06
C GLY A 176 3.37 5.59 -10.76
N ASP A 177 3.08 6.71 -11.43
CA ASP A 177 4.05 7.46 -12.23
C ASP A 177 5.20 8.02 -11.40
N GLY A 178 4.94 8.44 -10.16
CA GLY A 178 5.96 8.88 -9.21
C GLY A 178 6.89 7.73 -8.84
N THR A 179 6.34 6.57 -8.49
CA THR A 179 7.13 5.38 -8.17
C THR A 179 8.02 4.95 -9.34
N ALA A 180 7.45 4.90 -10.55
CA ALA A 180 8.20 4.55 -11.75
C ALA A 180 9.32 5.56 -12.04
N ALA A 181 9.06 6.88 -11.90
CA ALA A 181 10.04 7.92 -12.17
C ALA A 181 11.18 7.95 -11.14
N LEU A 182 10.85 7.81 -9.84
CA LEU A 182 11.83 7.86 -8.74
C LEU A 182 12.77 6.66 -8.75
N LEU A 183 12.30 5.51 -9.21
CA LEU A 183 13.04 4.25 -9.18
C LEU A 183 13.58 3.84 -10.56
N ALA A 184 13.45 4.73 -11.55
CA ALA A 184 13.96 4.47 -12.90
C ALA A 184 15.47 4.13 -12.88
N GLY A 185 15.85 3.05 -13.56
CA GLY A 185 17.24 2.61 -13.67
C GLY A 185 17.80 1.88 -12.45
N ARG A 186 16.99 1.58 -11.43
CA ARG A 186 17.37 0.76 -10.28
C ARG A 186 17.26 -0.73 -10.65
N PRO A 187 18.37 -1.48 -10.78
CA PRO A 187 18.32 -2.90 -11.14
C PRO A 187 17.85 -3.80 -9.97
N ASP A 188 17.90 -3.29 -8.76
CA ASP A 188 17.55 -3.93 -7.50
C ASP A 188 16.09 -3.65 -7.06
N ILE A 189 15.35 -2.80 -7.79
CA ILE A 189 13.95 -2.51 -7.51
C ILE A 189 13.13 -2.62 -8.80
N PHE A 190 12.11 -3.49 -8.78
CA PHE A 190 11.21 -3.70 -9.91
C PHE A 190 9.85 -3.05 -9.64
N THR A 191 9.37 -2.23 -10.55
CA THR A 191 8.05 -1.60 -10.49
C THR A 191 7.11 -2.28 -11.47
N PHE A 192 6.05 -2.91 -10.95
CA PHE A 192 5.00 -3.58 -11.73
C PHE A 192 3.70 -2.81 -11.59
N SER A 193 3.04 -2.43 -12.68
CA SER A 193 1.77 -1.71 -12.63
C SER A 193 0.75 -2.28 -13.61
N ILE A 194 -0.45 -2.61 -13.11
CA ILE A 194 -1.66 -2.82 -13.93
C ILE A 194 -2.66 -1.74 -13.59
N HIS A 195 -3.02 -0.92 -14.56
CA HIS A 195 -3.82 0.28 -14.36
C HIS A 195 -4.79 0.54 -15.51
N ALA A 196 -5.77 1.42 -15.34
CA ALA A 196 -6.60 1.87 -16.44
C ALA A 196 -5.80 2.79 -17.38
N GLU A 197 -5.73 2.46 -18.66
CA GLU A 197 -4.94 3.17 -19.66
C GLU A 197 -5.23 4.67 -19.68
N LYS A 198 -6.52 5.05 -19.59
CA LYS A 198 -6.98 6.45 -19.72
C LYS A 198 -7.17 7.16 -18.38
N ASN A 199 -6.87 6.51 -17.23
CA ASN A 199 -6.87 7.21 -15.95
C ASN A 199 -5.66 8.15 -15.82
N PHE A 200 -5.69 9.00 -14.80
CA PHE A 200 -4.52 9.78 -14.37
C PHE A 200 -3.30 8.86 -14.11
N PRO A 201 -2.07 9.29 -14.40
CA PRO A 201 -1.72 10.55 -15.05
C PRO A 201 -1.97 10.48 -16.57
N ALA A 202 -2.25 11.64 -17.20
CA ALA A 202 -2.46 11.70 -18.64
C ALA A 202 -1.20 11.30 -19.44
N ARG A 203 -0.01 11.67 -18.93
CA ARG A 203 1.28 11.21 -19.44
C ARG A 203 1.80 10.13 -18.50
N LYS A 204 1.80 8.89 -18.97
CA LYS A 204 2.34 7.75 -18.22
C LYS A 204 3.86 7.83 -18.10
N ALA A 205 4.39 7.41 -16.96
CA ALA A 205 5.81 7.10 -16.79
C ALA A 205 6.10 5.70 -17.34
N ARG A 206 7.34 5.25 -17.22
CA ARG A 206 7.75 3.90 -17.61
C ARG A 206 8.20 3.13 -16.37
N SER A 207 7.40 2.17 -15.94
CA SER A 207 7.76 1.19 -14.93
C SER A 207 8.66 0.08 -15.51
N SER A 208 9.11 -0.84 -14.68
CA SER A 208 9.78 -2.06 -15.18
C SER A 208 8.79 -2.92 -15.98
N PHE A 209 7.52 -2.95 -15.56
CA PHE A 209 6.40 -3.54 -16.30
C PHE A 209 5.15 -2.66 -16.17
N ASP A 210 4.52 -2.32 -17.29
CA ASP A 210 3.26 -1.58 -17.34
C ASP A 210 2.23 -2.32 -18.21
N LEU A 211 1.00 -2.45 -17.69
CA LEU A 211 -0.14 -2.94 -18.46
C LEU A 211 -1.33 -1.98 -18.30
N GLY A 212 -1.61 -1.21 -19.34
CA GLY A 212 -2.80 -0.37 -19.43
C GLY A 212 -4.01 -1.17 -19.89
N LEU A 213 -5.05 -1.21 -19.05
CA LEU A 213 -6.30 -1.90 -19.37
C LEU A 213 -7.35 -0.91 -19.91
N PRO A 214 -8.24 -1.33 -20.84
CA PRO A 214 -9.35 -0.53 -21.33
C PRO A 214 -10.31 -0.09 -20.22
N ASP A 215 -11.00 1.03 -20.45
CA ASP A 215 -12.10 1.47 -19.57
C ASP A 215 -13.13 0.34 -19.43
N ALA A 216 -13.75 0.25 -18.25
CA ALA A 216 -14.75 -0.76 -17.89
C ALA A 216 -14.27 -2.23 -17.94
N THR A 217 -12.95 -2.48 -17.91
CA THR A 217 -12.44 -3.85 -17.71
C THR A 217 -12.94 -4.39 -16.38
N GLY A 218 -13.68 -5.50 -16.42
CA GLY A 218 -14.24 -6.19 -15.25
C GLY A 218 -13.37 -7.34 -14.74
N ASP A 219 -13.90 -8.10 -13.79
CA ASP A 219 -13.17 -9.10 -12.99
C ASP A 219 -12.43 -10.13 -13.86
N GLU A 220 -13.13 -10.78 -14.80
CA GLU A 220 -12.56 -11.88 -15.58
C GLU A 220 -11.33 -11.43 -16.39
N ALA A 221 -11.46 -10.35 -17.15
CA ALA A 221 -10.37 -9.83 -17.98
C ALA A 221 -9.21 -9.30 -17.15
N TYR A 222 -9.51 -8.62 -16.02
CA TYR A 222 -8.49 -8.13 -15.11
C TYR A 222 -7.70 -9.27 -14.48
N LEU A 223 -8.39 -10.28 -13.94
CA LEU A 223 -7.76 -11.41 -13.27
C LEU A 223 -6.98 -12.29 -14.25
N ALA A 224 -7.45 -12.43 -15.49
CA ALA A 224 -6.70 -13.13 -16.55
C ALA A 224 -5.39 -12.40 -16.89
N ALA A 225 -5.44 -11.08 -17.04
CA ALA A 225 -4.26 -10.25 -17.31
C ALA A 225 -3.24 -10.33 -16.14
N LEU A 226 -3.71 -10.27 -14.89
CA LEU A 226 -2.87 -10.42 -13.70
C LEU A 226 -2.24 -11.81 -13.63
N ALA A 227 -3.02 -12.87 -13.88
CA ALA A 227 -2.55 -14.25 -13.85
C ALA A 227 -1.52 -14.57 -14.96
N GLU A 228 -1.62 -13.93 -16.10
CA GLU A 228 -0.67 -14.06 -17.19
C GLU A 228 0.67 -13.37 -16.90
N THR A 229 0.63 -12.18 -16.27
CA THR A 229 1.79 -11.29 -16.21
C THR A 229 2.57 -11.37 -14.89
N LEU A 230 1.87 -11.38 -13.75
CA LEU A 230 2.52 -11.28 -12.44
C LEU A 230 3.46 -12.46 -12.12
N PRO A 231 3.08 -13.74 -12.35
CA PRO A 231 3.98 -14.87 -12.06
C PRO A 231 5.30 -14.76 -12.81
N ARG A 232 5.26 -14.43 -14.11
CA ARG A 232 6.45 -14.25 -14.94
C ARG A 232 7.33 -13.12 -14.43
N ALA A 233 6.72 -11.96 -14.10
CA ALA A 233 7.47 -10.82 -13.59
C ALA A 233 8.19 -11.15 -12.26
N ILE A 234 7.54 -11.92 -11.36
CA ILE A 234 8.17 -12.37 -10.12
C ILE A 234 9.30 -13.36 -10.41
N ASP A 235 9.08 -14.35 -11.28
CA ASP A 235 10.07 -15.38 -11.57
C ASP A 235 11.29 -14.79 -12.30
N ASP A 236 11.09 -13.88 -13.26
CA ASP A 236 12.18 -13.23 -14.01
C ASP A 236 13.00 -12.26 -13.13
N PHE A 237 12.33 -11.49 -12.27
CA PHE A 237 13.02 -10.57 -11.37
C PHE A 237 13.56 -11.27 -10.13
N ALA A 238 12.93 -12.31 -9.61
CA ALA A 238 13.27 -13.04 -8.38
C ALA A 238 13.48 -12.12 -7.18
N PRO A 239 12.43 -11.40 -6.70
CA PRO A 239 12.53 -10.50 -5.55
C PRO A 239 12.75 -11.28 -4.24
N ASP A 240 13.29 -10.58 -3.23
CA ASP A 240 13.37 -11.05 -1.85
C ASP A 240 12.22 -10.48 -0.99
N PHE A 241 11.59 -9.39 -1.46
CA PHE A 241 10.54 -8.69 -0.75
C PHE A 241 9.51 -8.07 -1.71
N ILE A 242 8.24 -8.07 -1.30
CA ILE A 242 7.16 -7.42 -2.05
C ILE A 242 6.56 -6.26 -1.25
N LEU A 243 6.49 -5.07 -1.88
CA LEU A 243 5.63 -3.96 -1.47
C LEU A 243 4.38 -3.97 -2.35
N TYR A 244 3.20 -3.98 -1.74
CA TYR A 244 1.94 -4.05 -2.47
C TYR A 244 1.10 -2.78 -2.28
N GLN A 245 0.92 -2.02 -3.37
CA GLN A 245 -0.03 -0.92 -3.46
C GLN A 245 -1.42 -1.50 -3.75
N ALA A 246 -2.26 -1.54 -2.71
CA ALA A 246 -3.53 -2.27 -2.70
C ALA A 246 -4.75 -1.33 -2.87
N GLY A 247 -4.66 -0.35 -3.77
CA GLY A 247 -5.77 0.57 -4.07
C GLY A 247 -7.07 -0.16 -4.37
N VAL A 248 -8.20 0.36 -3.85
CA VAL A 248 -9.53 -0.20 -4.09
C VAL A 248 -10.32 0.56 -5.16
N ASP A 249 -9.69 1.53 -5.78
CA ASP A 249 -10.26 2.37 -6.85
C ASP A 249 -10.40 1.68 -8.23
N PRO A 250 -9.91 0.45 -8.49
CA PRO A 250 -10.39 -0.35 -9.61
C PRO A 250 -11.87 -0.76 -9.51
N HIS A 251 -12.51 -0.54 -8.36
CA HIS A 251 -13.91 -0.92 -8.13
C HIS A 251 -14.89 -0.12 -8.98
N VAL A 252 -15.96 -0.79 -9.45
CA VAL A 252 -16.99 -0.21 -10.35
C VAL A 252 -17.70 1.04 -9.78
N GLU A 253 -17.79 1.18 -8.47
CA GLU A 253 -18.38 2.35 -7.81
C GLU A 253 -17.37 3.46 -7.49
N ASP A 254 -16.10 3.31 -7.87
CA ASP A 254 -15.13 4.36 -7.63
C ASP A 254 -15.40 5.57 -8.53
N ARG A 255 -15.24 6.77 -7.97
CA ARG A 255 -15.56 8.03 -8.67
C ARG A 255 -14.45 8.50 -9.60
N LEU A 256 -13.23 8.06 -9.38
CA LEU A 256 -12.04 8.45 -10.12
C LEU A 256 -11.51 7.30 -11.00
N GLY A 257 -11.85 6.05 -10.64
CA GLY A 257 -11.47 4.85 -11.37
C GLY A 257 -12.26 4.65 -12.66
N ARG A 258 -11.63 4.05 -13.67
CA ARG A 258 -12.23 3.70 -14.96
C ARG A 258 -12.30 2.21 -15.22
N LEU A 259 -11.89 1.37 -14.27
CA LEU A 259 -12.12 -0.08 -14.29
C LEU A 259 -13.46 -0.42 -13.65
N ALA A 260 -13.87 -1.68 -13.69
CA ALA A 260 -15.19 -2.11 -13.25
C ALA A 260 -15.11 -3.42 -12.44
N LEU A 261 -14.15 -3.52 -11.49
CA LEU A 261 -14.07 -4.68 -10.62
C LEU A 261 -15.19 -4.66 -9.59
N SER A 262 -15.70 -5.84 -9.27
CA SER A 262 -16.59 -6.05 -8.13
C SER A 262 -15.81 -6.19 -6.81
N ASP A 263 -16.50 -6.18 -5.66
CA ASP A 263 -15.91 -6.55 -4.37
C ASP A 263 -15.27 -7.96 -4.43
N GLY A 264 -15.90 -8.90 -5.14
CA GLY A 264 -15.36 -10.24 -5.38
C GLY A 264 -14.10 -10.23 -6.24
N GLY A 265 -14.06 -9.39 -7.27
CA GLY A 265 -12.89 -9.19 -8.13
C GLY A 265 -11.70 -8.63 -7.37
N LEU A 266 -11.92 -7.61 -6.52
CA LEU A 266 -10.87 -7.07 -5.64
C LEU A 266 -10.34 -8.14 -4.68
N ALA A 267 -11.21 -8.88 -4.01
CA ALA A 267 -10.80 -9.95 -3.09
C ALA A 267 -10.02 -11.07 -3.81
N ALA A 268 -10.42 -11.44 -5.02
CA ALA A 268 -9.73 -12.45 -5.84
C ALA A 268 -8.35 -11.95 -6.29
N ARG A 269 -8.22 -10.66 -6.68
CA ARG A 269 -6.97 -9.98 -7.00
C ARG A 269 -5.97 -10.08 -5.84
N ASP A 270 -6.42 -9.67 -4.66
CA ASP A 270 -5.58 -9.58 -3.47
C ASP A 270 -5.16 -10.98 -2.97
N ALA A 271 -6.09 -11.92 -2.96
CA ALA A 271 -5.78 -13.32 -2.65
C ALA A 271 -4.81 -13.93 -3.67
N PHE A 272 -4.89 -13.56 -4.94
CA PHE A 272 -3.94 -14.02 -5.96
C PHE A 272 -2.54 -13.50 -5.70
N VAL A 273 -2.38 -12.19 -5.43
CA VAL A 273 -1.07 -11.59 -5.08
C VAL A 273 -0.46 -12.30 -3.88
N MET A 274 -1.24 -12.52 -2.81
CA MET A 274 -0.76 -13.20 -1.62
C MET A 274 -0.34 -14.65 -1.90
N ARG A 275 -1.11 -15.41 -2.69
CA ARG A 275 -0.72 -16.78 -3.07
C ARG A 275 0.59 -16.80 -3.85
N MET A 276 0.81 -15.81 -4.73
CA MET A 276 2.07 -15.71 -5.47
C MET A 276 3.27 -15.45 -4.55
N ALA A 277 3.10 -14.58 -3.55
CA ALA A 277 4.11 -14.29 -2.54
C ALA A 277 4.38 -15.52 -1.66
N ARG A 278 3.34 -16.13 -1.09
CA ARG A 278 3.47 -17.30 -0.19
C ARG A 278 4.08 -18.51 -0.87
N GLY A 279 3.65 -18.81 -2.10
CA GLY A 279 4.20 -19.95 -2.88
C GLY A 279 5.69 -19.81 -3.19
N ARG A 280 6.27 -18.62 -2.96
CA ARG A 280 7.72 -18.34 -3.15
C ARG A 280 8.41 -17.92 -1.85
N ALA A 281 7.75 -18.09 -0.70
CA ALA A 281 8.24 -17.68 0.61
C ALA A 281 8.65 -16.20 0.70
N LEU A 282 7.98 -15.32 -0.06
CA LEU A 282 8.27 -13.89 -0.10
C LEU A 282 7.47 -13.15 0.98
N PRO A 283 8.12 -12.38 1.87
CA PRO A 283 7.43 -11.45 2.75
C PRO A 283 6.79 -10.34 1.94
N ILE A 284 5.62 -9.89 2.39
CA ILE A 284 4.83 -8.86 1.70
C ILE A 284 4.26 -7.84 2.67
N ALA A 285 4.48 -6.55 2.40
CA ALA A 285 3.82 -5.46 3.10
C ALA A 285 2.86 -4.73 2.16
N SER A 286 1.64 -4.44 2.63
CA SER A 286 0.65 -3.69 1.84
C SER A 286 0.42 -2.29 2.36
N ALA A 287 0.12 -1.36 1.43
CA ALA A 287 -0.36 -0.01 1.71
C ALA A 287 -1.75 0.17 1.10
N LEU A 288 -2.58 1.06 1.68
CA LEU A 288 -3.99 1.19 1.31
C LEU A 288 -4.22 1.69 -0.13
N GLY A 289 -3.47 2.71 -0.56
CA GLY A 289 -3.66 3.32 -1.88
C GLY A 289 -4.96 4.09 -2.07
N GLY A 290 -5.40 4.18 -3.34
CA GLY A 290 -6.60 4.88 -3.77
C GLY A 290 -7.90 4.22 -3.35
N GLY A 291 -8.98 4.99 -3.44
CA GLY A 291 -10.34 4.61 -3.13
C GLY A 291 -11.19 5.86 -2.86
N TYR A 292 -12.15 6.17 -3.76
CA TYR A 292 -12.84 7.46 -3.86
C TYR A 292 -14.33 7.28 -4.14
N GLY A 293 -15.09 6.85 -3.13
CA GLY A 293 -16.54 6.66 -3.23
C GLY A 293 -17.33 7.81 -2.61
N ALA A 294 -18.62 7.93 -2.95
CA ALA A 294 -19.55 8.81 -2.28
C ALA A 294 -19.83 8.32 -0.85
N ASP A 295 -20.00 7.03 -0.67
CA ASP A 295 -20.06 6.38 0.63
C ASP A 295 -18.65 6.04 1.11
N ARG A 296 -18.14 6.87 2.03
CA ARG A 296 -16.77 6.72 2.57
C ARG A 296 -16.61 5.47 3.44
N MET A 297 -17.68 5.05 4.12
CA MET A 297 -17.65 3.83 4.91
C MET A 297 -17.62 2.59 4.00
N ALA A 298 -18.32 2.59 2.87
CA ALA A 298 -18.19 1.51 1.88
C ALA A 298 -16.76 1.40 1.33
N VAL A 299 -16.10 2.53 1.03
CA VAL A 299 -14.68 2.55 0.63
C VAL A 299 -13.79 2.00 1.75
N ALA A 300 -14.01 2.40 2.99
CA ALA A 300 -13.26 1.90 4.14
C ALA A 300 -13.41 0.38 4.32
N ARG A 301 -14.63 -0.14 4.17
CA ARG A 301 -14.91 -1.60 4.22
C ARG A 301 -14.22 -2.36 3.08
N ARG A 302 -14.11 -1.78 1.87
CA ARG A 302 -13.33 -2.37 0.77
C ARG A 302 -11.84 -2.46 1.11
N HIS A 303 -11.25 -1.40 1.67
CA HIS A 303 -9.86 -1.48 2.13
C HIS A 303 -9.66 -2.56 3.20
N VAL A 304 -10.57 -2.69 4.15
CA VAL A 304 -10.52 -3.77 5.14
C VAL A 304 -10.68 -5.13 4.46
N ALA A 305 -11.64 -5.27 3.53
CA ALA A 305 -11.84 -6.53 2.79
C ALA A 305 -10.58 -6.96 2.02
N THR A 306 -9.86 -6.01 1.40
CA THR A 306 -8.54 -6.23 0.77
C THR A 306 -7.52 -6.78 1.76
N ILE A 307 -7.34 -6.12 2.91
CA ILE A 307 -6.39 -6.55 3.95
C ILE A 307 -6.77 -7.94 4.47
N LEU A 308 -8.06 -8.20 4.69
CA LEU A 308 -8.55 -9.50 5.14
C LEU A 308 -8.42 -10.59 4.07
N ALA A 309 -8.57 -10.25 2.79
CA ALA A 309 -8.34 -11.20 1.69
C ALA A 309 -6.87 -11.63 1.63
N LEU A 310 -5.95 -10.67 1.78
CA LEU A 310 -4.52 -10.93 1.89
C LEU A 310 -4.20 -11.80 3.11
N HIS A 311 -4.70 -11.43 4.27
CA HIS A 311 -4.44 -12.17 5.52
C HIS A 311 -5.00 -13.60 5.47
N ARG A 312 -6.23 -13.79 5.01
CA ARG A 312 -6.83 -15.13 4.86
C ARG A 312 -6.04 -15.99 3.89
N ALA A 313 -5.62 -15.43 2.76
CA ALA A 313 -4.80 -16.15 1.80
C ALA A 313 -3.39 -16.46 2.35
N PHE A 314 -2.84 -15.59 3.22
CA PHE A 314 -1.59 -15.83 3.92
C PHE A 314 -1.70 -17.01 4.90
N VAL A 315 -2.73 -17.04 5.73
CA VAL A 315 -2.94 -18.11 6.74
C VAL A 315 -3.33 -19.44 6.09
N ALA A 316 -4.16 -19.41 5.02
CA ALA A 316 -4.63 -20.62 4.34
C ALA A 316 -3.56 -21.31 3.49
N ALA A 317 -2.51 -20.60 3.05
CA ALA A 317 -1.47 -21.21 2.23
C ALA A 317 -0.53 -22.04 3.12
N PRO A 318 -0.17 -23.28 2.73
CA PRO A 318 0.86 -24.02 3.43
C PRO A 318 2.15 -23.20 3.47
N GLY A 319 2.84 -23.21 4.62
CA GLY A 319 4.17 -22.63 4.74
C GLY A 319 5.12 -23.27 3.72
N PRO A 320 6.23 -22.60 3.41
CA PRO A 320 7.28 -23.21 2.56
C PRO A 320 7.71 -24.54 3.15
N ALA A 321 7.78 -25.57 2.28
CA ALA A 321 8.23 -26.91 2.64
C ALA A 321 9.71 -26.92 3.01
#